data_5dafd740693161deda150b2eb5c1c291
#
_entry.id   5dafd740693161deda150b2eb5c1c291
#
_cell.length_a   1.000
_cell.length_b   1.000
_cell.length_c   1.000
_cell.angle_alpha   90.00
_cell.angle_beta   90.00
_cell.angle_gamma   90.00
#
_symmetry.space_group_name_H-M   'P 1'
#
loop_
_entity.id
_entity.type
_entity.pdbx_description
1 polymer ?
#
loop_
_entity_poly.entity_id
_entity_poly.type
_entity_poly.pdbx_seq_one_letter_code
_entity_poly.pdbx_strand_id
1 'polypeptide(L)'
;MIDDKKKSILIIDDDLTIRKLLAHHLKCNDYLTFEANGAEEGFGVLKERNIALVLCDVTMDEMDGFTFCRKVRENQNYRTLPFVFVTAKTSLEDKSTALDAGGDDFITKPFDVDELLLKVRALLKRTDIYKTYGVKKNIEDSFNKRTHKILLLDDDPTIIKLFQFNLNNAGFDCKTATDADRAMELLRSFKPDLIISDVMMPDKDGFQFRKMLLADESLQSIPFVFLTSKNEEDSILQGYDMGITDYVTKEAGPKVVAAKISAIINSMEKEKFKIVSELNDAAESLRAKVVPDTSPKFDGFEISQWHKPFQGIPGGDFIDYFLLDENNLAVILGDVMGKKWSAWYFAFAYAGYVRSAIRGVLQNSKDFSPGEILQQVNKYVYQDAKVSEVFATLSILLINKIDKTVRYPGAGDLPILFRQYSKNEVKTIRSKGLLLGFAPDGNFIDESVQLETNDLILLATDGIIEARSASGNQFGSAKLLELIKNLNGHQSLLNSLQNELNSYTSGKFEDDVSAIVIKAV
;
A
#
# COMPACT_ATOMS: atom_id res chain seq x y z
N MET A 1 -20.08 -25.54 -20.12
CA MET A 1 -18.83 -24.94 -19.56
C MET A 1 -18.80 -23.53 -20.09
N ILE A 2 -18.99 -22.53 -19.20
CA ILE A 2 -18.90 -21.11 -19.55
C ILE A 2 -17.40 -20.80 -19.62
N ASP A 3 -16.97 -20.19 -20.70
CA ASP A 3 -15.57 -19.85 -20.99
C ASP A 3 -15.07 -18.84 -19.95
N ASP A 4 -14.28 -19.30 -19.00
CA ASP A 4 -13.81 -18.56 -17.78
C ASP A 4 -12.79 -17.45 -18.12
N LYS A 5 -12.59 -17.13 -19.40
CA LYS A 5 -11.60 -16.15 -19.87
C LYS A 5 -12.19 -14.82 -20.34
N LYS A 6 -13.51 -14.74 -20.62
CA LYS A 6 -14.11 -13.51 -21.17
C LYS A 6 -14.65 -12.62 -20.06
N LYS A 7 -14.29 -11.33 -20.08
CA LYS A 7 -14.81 -10.32 -19.15
C LYS A 7 -16.28 -10.05 -19.41
N SER A 8 -17.07 -9.97 -18.34
CA SER A 8 -18.53 -9.75 -18.39
C SER A 8 -18.86 -8.28 -18.19
N ILE A 9 -19.64 -7.70 -19.09
CA ILE A 9 -20.08 -6.30 -19.07
C ILE A 9 -21.58 -6.24 -18.94
N LEU A 10 -22.10 -5.48 -17.99
CA LEU A 10 -23.53 -5.17 -17.82
C LEU A 10 -23.85 -3.86 -18.53
N ILE A 11 -24.85 -3.89 -19.39
CA ILE A 11 -25.36 -2.73 -20.14
C ILE A 11 -26.74 -2.42 -19.63
N ILE A 12 -26.96 -1.20 -19.15
CA ILE A 12 -28.25 -0.73 -18.60
C ILE A 12 -28.66 0.53 -19.37
N ASP A 13 -29.74 0.44 -20.11
CA ASP A 13 -30.27 1.53 -20.92
C ASP A 13 -31.74 1.19 -21.22
N ASP A 14 -32.67 2.11 -21.11
CA ASP A 14 -34.09 1.87 -21.44
C ASP A 14 -34.34 1.80 -22.94
N ASP A 15 -33.45 2.42 -23.76
CA ASP A 15 -33.49 2.30 -25.23
C ASP A 15 -32.93 0.96 -25.70
N LEU A 16 -33.81 0.12 -26.23
CA LEU A 16 -33.46 -1.20 -26.78
C LEU A 16 -32.42 -1.09 -27.90
N THR A 17 -32.48 -0.04 -28.73
CA THR A 17 -31.58 0.15 -29.88
C THR A 17 -30.17 0.39 -29.40
N ILE A 18 -30.01 1.28 -28.43
CA ILE A 18 -28.71 1.60 -27.83
C ILE A 18 -28.13 0.36 -27.12
N ARG A 19 -28.95 -0.34 -26.33
CA ARG A 19 -28.53 -1.59 -25.67
C ARG A 19 -27.99 -2.60 -26.64
N LYS A 20 -28.73 -2.85 -27.74
CA LYS A 20 -28.33 -3.82 -28.78
C LYS A 20 -27.09 -3.38 -29.53
N LEU A 21 -26.93 -2.10 -29.81
CA LEU A 21 -25.75 -1.54 -30.45
C LEU A 21 -24.51 -1.78 -29.58
N LEU A 22 -24.57 -1.39 -28.32
CA LEU A 22 -23.48 -1.60 -27.36
C LEU A 22 -23.14 -3.09 -27.21
N ALA A 23 -24.15 -3.93 -27.02
CA ALA A 23 -23.97 -5.37 -26.88
C ALA A 23 -23.33 -6.00 -28.12
N HIS A 24 -23.70 -5.56 -29.33
CA HIS A 24 -23.13 -6.05 -30.57
C HIS A 24 -21.62 -5.73 -30.64
N HIS A 25 -21.23 -4.48 -30.46
CA HIS A 25 -19.84 -4.05 -30.56
C HIS A 25 -18.95 -4.69 -29.49
N LEU A 26 -19.44 -4.79 -28.26
CA LEU A 26 -18.70 -5.46 -27.18
C LEU A 26 -18.52 -6.95 -27.44
N LYS A 27 -19.56 -7.66 -27.95
CA LYS A 27 -19.45 -9.08 -28.32
C LYS A 27 -18.45 -9.29 -29.45
N CYS A 28 -18.41 -8.41 -30.46
CA CYS A 28 -17.42 -8.46 -31.55
C CYS A 28 -15.98 -8.26 -31.04
N ASN A 29 -15.80 -7.69 -29.85
CA ASN A 29 -14.51 -7.46 -29.19
C ASN A 29 -14.25 -8.42 -28.01
N ASP A 30 -14.83 -9.63 -28.06
CA ASP A 30 -14.61 -10.74 -27.12
C ASP A 30 -15.10 -10.51 -25.69
N TYR A 31 -16.03 -9.59 -25.44
CA TYR A 31 -16.69 -9.42 -24.15
C TYR A 31 -17.97 -10.24 -24.05
N LEU A 32 -18.28 -10.72 -22.85
CA LEU A 32 -19.58 -11.30 -22.54
C LEU A 32 -20.50 -10.17 -22.06
N THR A 33 -21.66 -10.00 -22.67
CA THR A 33 -22.58 -8.91 -22.33
C THR A 33 -23.85 -9.41 -21.70
N PHE A 34 -24.28 -8.69 -20.64
CA PHE A 34 -25.58 -8.83 -20.01
C PHE A 34 -26.32 -7.52 -20.20
N GLU A 35 -27.62 -7.58 -20.46
CA GLU A 35 -28.45 -6.44 -20.77
C GLU A 35 -29.53 -6.28 -19.70
N ALA A 36 -29.84 -5.03 -19.34
CA ALA A 36 -30.93 -4.67 -18.43
C ALA A 36 -31.65 -3.43 -18.98
N ASN A 37 -32.98 -3.38 -18.88
CA ASN A 37 -33.80 -2.27 -19.37
C ASN A 37 -33.94 -1.12 -18.33
N GLY A 38 -33.40 -1.31 -17.14
CA GLY A 38 -33.44 -0.32 -16.06
C GLY A 38 -32.74 -0.82 -14.80
N ALA A 39 -32.83 -0.02 -13.76
CA ALA A 39 -32.10 -0.22 -12.52
C ALA A 39 -32.47 -1.51 -11.78
N GLU A 40 -33.75 -1.90 -11.75
CA GLU A 40 -34.20 -3.09 -11.03
C GLU A 40 -33.64 -4.37 -11.64
N GLU A 41 -33.75 -4.51 -12.96
CA GLU A 41 -33.17 -5.63 -13.69
C GLU A 41 -31.64 -5.63 -13.58
N GLY A 42 -31.00 -4.44 -13.61
CA GLY A 42 -29.57 -4.25 -13.40
C GLY A 42 -29.09 -4.81 -12.06
N PHE A 43 -29.81 -4.54 -10.97
CA PHE A 43 -29.51 -5.14 -9.66
C PHE A 43 -29.70 -6.66 -9.64
N GLY A 44 -30.68 -7.19 -10.37
CA GLY A 44 -30.87 -8.62 -10.54
C GLY A 44 -29.65 -9.29 -11.17
N VAL A 45 -29.19 -8.73 -12.30
CA VAL A 45 -28.00 -9.23 -13.00
C VAL A 45 -26.74 -9.14 -12.12
N LEU A 46 -26.53 -8.05 -11.39
CA LEU A 46 -25.38 -7.89 -10.49
C LEU A 46 -25.36 -8.97 -9.38
N LYS A 47 -26.51 -9.40 -8.88
CA LYS A 47 -26.61 -10.45 -7.86
C LYS A 47 -26.31 -11.85 -8.42
N GLU A 48 -26.71 -12.12 -9.66
CA GLU A 48 -26.65 -13.45 -10.25
C GLU A 48 -25.37 -13.70 -11.05
N ARG A 49 -24.69 -12.64 -11.48
CA ARG A 49 -23.55 -12.72 -12.41
C ARG A 49 -22.32 -11.98 -11.88
N ASN A 50 -21.15 -12.52 -12.17
CA ASN A 50 -19.89 -11.83 -11.88
C ASN A 50 -19.60 -10.80 -12.99
N ILE A 51 -19.95 -9.55 -12.76
CA ILE A 51 -19.80 -8.44 -13.69
C ILE A 51 -18.44 -7.77 -13.48
N ALA A 52 -17.73 -7.50 -14.57
CA ALA A 52 -16.41 -6.85 -14.55
C ALA A 52 -16.48 -5.33 -14.81
N LEU A 53 -17.57 -4.84 -15.44
CA LEU A 53 -17.80 -3.42 -15.75
C LEU A 53 -19.27 -3.17 -16.00
N VAL A 54 -19.77 -2.00 -15.63
CA VAL A 54 -21.14 -1.53 -15.91
C VAL A 54 -21.09 -0.36 -16.89
N LEU A 55 -21.90 -0.42 -17.95
CA LEU A 55 -22.28 0.71 -18.80
C LEU A 55 -23.73 1.06 -18.49
N CYS A 56 -24.02 2.28 -18.06
CA CYS A 56 -25.35 2.67 -17.59
C CYS A 56 -25.78 4.00 -18.19
N ASP A 57 -26.97 4.04 -18.77
CA ASP A 57 -27.57 5.35 -19.12
C ASP A 57 -27.87 6.15 -17.86
N VAL A 58 -27.75 7.46 -17.98
CA VAL A 58 -28.12 8.41 -16.92
C VAL A 58 -29.64 8.59 -16.85
N THR A 59 -30.28 8.69 -18.01
CA THR A 59 -31.71 8.99 -18.10
C THR A 59 -32.48 7.69 -18.30
N MET A 60 -33.07 7.16 -17.24
CA MET A 60 -33.87 5.93 -17.27
C MET A 60 -35.16 6.15 -16.49
N ASP A 61 -36.20 5.39 -16.83
CA ASP A 61 -37.44 5.38 -16.09
C ASP A 61 -37.25 4.88 -14.65
N GLU A 62 -38.14 5.33 -13.72
CA GLU A 62 -38.19 4.94 -12.30
C GLU A 62 -36.95 5.34 -11.47
N MET A 63 -35.75 5.02 -11.88
CA MET A 63 -34.51 5.35 -11.18
C MET A 63 -33.42 5.77 -12.17
N ASP A 64 -32.91 6.98 -12.04
CA ASP A 64 -31.82 7.47 -12.87
C ASP A 64 -30.49 6.75 -12.61
N GLY A 65 -29.60 6.80 -13.61
CA GLY A 65 -28.29 6.14 -13.54
C GLY A 65 -27.40 6.63 -12.40
N PHE A 66 -27.51 7.90 -12.00
CA PHE A 66 -26.74 8.44 -10.88
C PHE A 66 -27.16 7.83 -9.55
N THR A 67 -28.47 7.72 -9.34
CA THR A 67 -29.04 7.08 -8.15
C THR A 67 -28.74 5.57 -8.12
N PHE A 68 -28.80 4.91 -9.28
CA PHE A 68 -28.40 3.51 -9.41
C PHE A 68 -26.92 3.32 -9.04
N CYS A 69 -26.03 4.17 -9.58
CA CYS A 69 -24.59 4.11 -9.26
C CYS A 69 -24.35 4.29 -7.76
N ARG A 70 -24.96 5.29 -7.11
CA ARG A 70 -24.83 5.49 -5.65
C ARG A 70 -25.22 4.25 -4.87
N LYS A 71 -26.36 3.61 -5.19
CA LYS A 71 -26.81 2.36 -4.55
C LYS A 71 -25.85 1.19 -4.80
N VAL A 72 -25.28 1.09 -6.01
CA VAL A 72 -24.23 0.10 -6.33
C VAL A 72 -23.03 0.34 -5.45
N ARG A 73 -22.61 1.59 -5.24
CA ARG A 73 -21.47 1.97 -4.39
C ARG A 73 -21.70 1.73 -2.90
N GLU A 74 -22.92 1.77 -2.40
CA GLU A 74 -23.29 1.42 -1.03
C GLU A 74 -23.07 -0.06 -0.72
N ASN A 75 -23.16 -0.92 -1.72
CA ASN A 75 -22.95 -2.36 -1.55
C ASN A 75 -21.46 -2.68 -1.60
N GLN A 76 -20.93 -3.28 -0.53
CA GLN A 76 -19.51 -3.62 -0.39
C GLN A 76 -18.96 -4.49 -1.52
N ASN A 77 -19.77 -5.39 -2.09
CA ASN A 77 -19.35 -6.29 -3.16
C ASN A 77 -19.16 -5.59 -4.51
N TYR A 78 -19.84 -4.45 -4.73
CA TYR A 78 -19.83 -3.72 -6.01
C TYR A 78 -19.20 -2.34 -5.88
N ARG A 79 -18.69 -1.98 -4.72
CA ARG A 79 -18.13 -0.66 -4.44
C ARG A 79 -16.99 -0.26 -5.37
N THR A 80 -16.23 -1.24 -5.88
CA THR A 80 -15.08 -1.04 -6.78
C THR A 80 -15.36 -1.47 -8.22
N LEU A 81 -16.59 -1.87 -8.53
CA LEU A 81 -16.97 -2.31 -9.87
C LEU A 81 -16.86 -1.12 -10.84
N PRO A 82 -16.04 -1.18 -11.91
CA PRO A 82 -15.95 -0.11 -12.89
C PRO A 82 -17.32 0.26 -13.44
N PHE A 83 -17.63 1.57 -13.42
CA PHE A 83 -18.93 2.10 -13.76
C PHE A 83 -18.81 3.30 -14.70
N VAL A 84 -19.32 3.15 -15.93
CA VAL A 84 -19.27 4.18 -16.97
C VAL A 84 -20.69 4.63 -17.29
N PHE A 85 -20.91 5.92 -17.25
CA PHE A 85 -22.16 6.51 -17.70
C PHE A 85 -22.18 6.68 -19.23
N VAL A 86 -23.27 6.31 -19.87
CA VAL A 86 -23.54 6.56 -21.30
C VAL A 86 -24.70 7.52 -21.37
N THR A 87 -24.48 8.80 -21.74
CA THR A 87 -25.48 9.85 -21.56
C THR A 87 -25.62 10.79 -22.75
N ALA A 88 -26.83 11.25 -23.03
CA ALA A 88 -27.10 12.34 -23.96
C ALA A 88 -26.79 13.74 -23.38
N LYS A 89 -26.58 13.82 -22.05
CA LYS A 89 -26.29 15.07 -21.36
C LYS A 89 -24.83 15.47 -21.55
N THR A 90 -24.62 16.68 -22.04
CA THR A 90 -23.30 17.19 -22.43
C THR A 90 -22.82 18.34 -21.55
N SER A 91 -23.66 18.82 -20.60
CA SER A 91 -23.28 19.95 -19.76
C SER A 91 -22.13 19.61 -18.80
N LEU A 92 -21.34 20.61 -18.44
CA LEU A 92 -20.25 20.47 -17.47
C LEU A 92 -20.74 20.04 -16.08
N GLU A 93 -21.96 20.46 -15.70
CA GLU A 93 -22.60 20.10 -14.43
C GLU A 93 -23.02 18.62 -14.41
N ASP A 94 -23.56 18.10 -15.52
CA ASP A 94 -23.94 16.69 -15.62
C ASP A 94 -22.71 15.77 -15.55
N LYS A 95 -21.60 16.15 -16.15
CA LYS A 95 -20.36 15.39 -16.13
C LYS A 95 -19.72 15.37 -14.73
N SER A 96 -19.76 16.50 -14.01
CA SER A 96 -19.33 16.55 -12.60
C SER A 96 -20.23 15.69 -11.72
N THR A 97 -21.54 15.77 -11.91
CA THR A 97 -22.52 14.97 -11.15
C THR A 97 -22.34 13.47 -11.36
N ALA A 98 -21.97 13.03 -12.57
CA ALA A 98 -21.69 11.63 -12.88
C ALA A 98 -20.50 11.10 -12.05
N LEU A 99 -19.44 11.85 -11.97
CA LEU A 99 -18.26 11.49 -11.18
C LEU A 99 -18.52 11.55 -9.68
N ASP A 100 -19.27 12.55 -9.21
CA ASP A 100 -19.68 12.70 -7.80
C ASP A 100 -20.62 11.56 -7.36
N ALA A 101 -21.40 10.99 -8.29
CA ALA A 101 -22.21 9.80 -8.03
C ALA A 101 -21.37 8.52 -7.87
N GLY A 102 -20.06 8.58 -8.12
CA GLY A 102 -19.14 7.46 -8.00
C GLY A 102 -18.90 6.69 -9.28
N GLY A 103 -19.21 7.26 -10.45
CA GLY A 103 -18.83 6.74 -11.75
C GLY A 103 -17.33 6.89 -11.99
N ASP A 104 -16.76 5.97 -12.75
CA ASP A 104 -15.33 6.00 -13.10
C ASP A 104 -15.06 6.78 -14.39
N ASP A 105 -16.05 6.83 -15.30
CA ASP A 105 -15.99 7.60 -16.55
C ASP A 105 -17.40 7.86 -17.10
N PHE A 106 -17.47 8.62 -18.18
CA PHE A 106 -18.72 8.87 -18.93
C PHE A 106 -18.45 8.90 -20.44
N ILE A 107 -19.48 8.58 -21.23
CA ILE A 107 -19.48 8.59 -22.69
C ILE A 107 -20.72 9.36 -23.14
N THR A 108 -20.56 10.32 -24.04
CA THR A 108 -21.66 11.14 -24.53
C THR A 108 -22.31 10.51 -25.77
N LYS A 109 -23.65 10.44 -25.81
CA LYS A 109 -24.44 10.05 -26.99
C LYS A 109 -24.60 11.27 -27.93
N PRO A 110 -24.39 11.14 -29.26
CA PRO A 110 -23.90 9.96 -29.95
C PRO A 110 -22.41 9.72 -29.66
N PHE A 111 -22.01 8.46 -29.50
CA PHE A 111 -20.64 8.08 -29.18
C PHE A 111 -19.96 7.40 -30.35
N ASP A 112 -18.65 7.56 -30.42
CA ASP A 112 -17.80 6.75 -31.26
C ASP A 112 -17.58 5.36 -30.62
N VAL A 113 -17.69 4.31 -31.44
CA VAL A 113 -17.56 2.93 -30.95
C VAL A 113 -16.12 2.62 -30.52
N ASP A 114 -15.14 3.19 -31.22
CA ASP A 114 -13.73 2.97 -30.91
C ASP A 114 -13.36 3.67 -29.59
N GLU A 115 -13.88 4.88 -29.35
CA GLU A 115 -13.75 5.56 -28.06
C GLU A 115 -14.35 4.72 -26.92
N LEU A 116 -15.56 4.20 -27.10
CA LEU A 116 -16.22 3.33 -26.13
C LEU A 116 -15.33 2.11 -25.78
N LEU A 117 -14.86 1.41 -26.81
CA LEU A 117 -14.07 0.20 -26.65
C LEU A 117 -12.73 0.48 -25.98
N LEU A 118 -12.11 1.61 -26.27
CA LEU A 118 -10.88 2.06 -25.63
C LEU A 118 -11.07 2.30 -24.14
N LYS A 119 -12.11 3.03 -23.75
CA LYS A 119 -12.45 3.29 -22.35
C LYS A 119 -12.73 2.00 -21.59
N VAL A 120 -13.51 1.11 -22.18
CA VAL A 120 -13.82 -0.22 -21.61
C VAL A 120 -12.52 -1.02 -21.39
N ARG A 121 -11.64 -1.09 -22.40
CA ARG A 121 -10.35 -1.79 -22.29
C ARG A 121 -9.46 -1.19 -21.20
N ALA A 122 -9.35 0.14 -21.15
CA ALA A 122 -8.54 0.84 -20.16
C ALA A 122 -9.00 0.54 -18.73
N LEU A 123 -10.30 0.64 -18.48
CA LEU A 123 -10.88 0.38 -17.15
C LEU A 123 -10.72 -1.10 -16.75
N LEU A 124 -10.95 -2.05 -17.66
CA LEU A 124 -10.76 -3.47 -17.39
C LEU A 124 -9.29 -3.84 -17.17
N LYS A 125 -8.36 -3.27 -17.96
CA LYS A 125 -6.92 -3.48 -17.80
C LYS A 125 -6.43 -2.91 -16.46
N ARG A 126 -6.95 -1.74 -16.06
CA ARG A 126 -6.70 -1.15 -14.74
C ARG A 126 -7.10 -2.12 -13.62
N THR A 127 -8.29 -2.69 -13.69
CA THR A 127 -8.79 -3.66 -12.69
C THR A 127 -7.91 -4.91 -12.61
N ASP A 128 -7.35 -5.40 -13.72
CA ASP A 128 -6.49 -6.59 -13.73
C ASP A 128 -5.11 -6.32 -13.09
N ILE A 129 -4.53 -5.16 -13.34
CA ILE A 129 -3.25 -4.74 -12.72
C ILE A 129 -3.42 -4.70 -11.19
N TYR A 130 -4.56 -4.26 -10.73
CA TYR A 130 -4.84 -4.11 -9.31
C TYR A 130 -5.32 -5.40 -8.62
N LYS A 131 -5.97 -6.34 -9.30
CA LYS A 131 -6.29 -7.68 -8.74
C LYS A 131 -5.07 -8.47 -8.31
N THR A 132 -3.90 -8.10 -8.82
CA THR A 132 -2.62 -8.73 -8.48
C THR A 132 -2.06 -8.25 -7.13
N TYR A 133 -2.54 -7.16 -6.54
CA TYR A 133 -1.89 -6.48 -5.41
C TYR A 133 -2.83 -5.86 -4.34
N GLY A 134 -3.66 -6.61 -3.63
CA GLY A 134 -4.74 -6.17 -2.79
C GLY A 134 -4.79 -6.03 -1.28
N VAL A 135 -5.76 -5.60 -0.45
CA VAL A 135 -5.97 -5.67 1.05
C VAL A 135 -7.13 -4.87 1.70
N LYS A 136 -7.75 -5.22 2.84
CA LYS A 136 -8.94 -4.73 3.63
C LYS A 136 -8.71 -4.01 4.99
N LYS A 137 -9.54 -3.44 5.59
CA LYS A 137 -10.70 -2.90 6.21
C LYS A 137 -10.54 -1.88 7.38
N ASN A 138 -9.38 -1.73 8.07
CA ASN A 138 -9.22 -0.70 9.13
C ASN A 138 -8.58 0.61 8.64
N ILE A 139 -8.64 0.83 7.34
CA ILE A 139 -7.86 1.83 6.62
C ILE A 139 -8.72 3.02 6.18
N GLU A 140 -10.07 2.92 6.21
CA GLU A 140 -10.96 4.00 5.75
C GLU A 140 -10.71 5.35 6.44
N ASP A 141 -10.39 5.33 7.73
CA ASP A 141 -10.14 6.58 8.48
C ASP A 141 -8.76 7.20 8.22
N SER A 142 -7.80 6.40 7.75
CA SER A 142 -6.44 6.88 7.50
C SER A 142 -6.25 7.47 6.11
N PHE A 143 -6.98 7.00 5.11
CA PHE A 143 -6.89 7.48 3.73
C PHE A 143 -7.64 8.80 3.50
N ASN A 144 -8.72 9.07 4.21
CA ASN A 144 -9.55 10.27 4.05
C ASN A 144 -8.87 11.60 4.46
N LYS A 145 -7.59 11.60 4.87
CA LYS A 145 -6.89 12.82 5.33
C LYS A 145 -5.58 13.13 4.58
N ARG A 146 -5.20 12.32 3.57
CA ARG A 146 -3.96 12.59 2.83
C ARG A 146 -4.23 13.51 1.64
N THR A 147 -3.50 14.62 1.56
CA THR A 147 -3.47 15.46 0.35
C THR A 147 -2.67 14.75 -0.73
N HIS A 148 -3.32 14.36 -1.83
CA HIS A 148 -2.66 13.70 -2.96
C HIS A 148 -1.81 14.70 -3.75
N LYS A 149 -0.66 14.22 -4.22
CA LYS A 149 0.32 14.99 -4.96
C LYS A 149 0.16 14.76 -6.46
N ILE A 150 0.04 15.81 -7.23
CA ILE A 150 -0.10 15.76 -8.69
C ILE A 150 1.06 16.53 -9.33
N LEU A 151 1.66 15.96 -10.36
CA LEU A 151 2.56 16.67 -11.25
C LEU A 151 1.84 16.96 -12.57
N LEU A 152 1.71 18.24 -12.92
CA LEU A 152 1.08 18.70 -14.15
C LEU A 152 2.14 19.26 -15.11
N LEU A 153 2.17 18.75 -16.33
CA LEU A 153 3.05 19.21 -17.41
C LEU A 153 2.23 19.79 -18.55
N ASP A 154 2.58 21.00 -18.97
CA ASP A 154 2.05 21.65 -20.16
C ASP A 154 3.01 22.79 -20.55
N ASP A 155 3.25 23.05 -21.82
CA ASP A 155 4.13 24.13 -22.26
C ASP A 155 3.47 25.51 -22.23
N ASP A 156 2.12 25.57 -22.14
CA ASP A 156 1.38 26.82 -22.00
C ASP A 156 1.25 27.23 -20.51
N PRO A 157 1.90 28.34 -20.09
CA PRO A 157 1.80 28.83 -18.71
C PRO A 157 0.37 29.22 -18.30
N THR A 158 -0.51 29.52 -19.25
CA THR A 158 -1.91 29.88 -18.97
C THR A 158 -2.70 28.64 -18.60
N ILE A 159 -2.52 27.58 -19.36
CA ILE A 159 -3.09 26.26 -19.09
C ILE A 159 -2.61 25.75 -17.72
N ILE A 160 -1.30 25.79 -17.48
CA ILE A 160 -0.71 25.38 -16.18
C ILE A 160 -1.40 26.10 -15.01
N LYS A 161 -1.47 27.43 -15.04
CA LYS A 161 -2.07 28.22 -13.95
C LYS A 161 -3.54 27.87 -13.73
N LEU A 162 -4.29 27.72 -14.80
CA LEU A 162 -5.72 27.44 -14.76
C LEU A 162 -6.01 26.05 -14.15
N PHE A 163 -5.29 25.02 -14.61
CA PHE A 163 -5.48 23.66 -14.14
C PHE A 163 -4.91 23.46 -12.73
N GLN A 164 -3.74 24.02 -12.44
CA GLN A 164 -3.15 24.00 -11.10
C GLN A 164 -4.10 24.60 -10.05
N PHE A 165 -4.68 25.79 -10.36
CA PHE A 165 -5.64 26.43 -9.46
C PHE A 165 -6.85 25.52 -9.15
N ASN A 166 -7.43 24.87 -10.18
CA ASN A 166 -8.58 24.00 -9.98
C ASN A 166 -8.23 22.69 -9.29
N LEU A 167 -7.06 22.10 -9.55
CA LEU A 167 -6.58 20.92 -8.86
C LEU A 167 -6.30 21.22 -7.38
N ASN A 168 -5.68 22.36 -7.07
CA ASN A 168 -5.46 22.78 -5.69
C ASN A 168 -6.78 23.04 -4.94
N ASN A 169 -7.76 23.66 -5.61
CA ASN A 169 -9.11 23.85 -5.04
C ASN A 169 -9.87 22.53 -4.83
N ALA A 170 -9.56 21.50 -5.60
CA ALA A 170 -10.09 20.16 -5.40
C ALA A 170 -9.36 19.38 -4.27
N GLY A 171 -8.40 20.01 -3.58
CA GLY A 171 -7.72 19.44 -2.42
C GLY A 171 -6.41 18.70 -2.73
N PHE A 172 -5.88 18.82 -3.96
CA PHE A 172 -4.60 18.26 -4.35
C PHE A 172 -3.41 19.18 -4.03
N ASP A 173 -2.22 18.62 -3.86
CA ASP A 173 -0.93 19.34 -3.88
C ASP A 173 -0.35 19.25 -5.30
N CYS A 174 -0.64 20.26 -6.13
CA CYS A 174 -0.27 20.24 -7.54
C CYS A 174 1.01 21.04 -7.78
N LYS A 175 2.08 20.35 -8.20
CA LYS A 175 3.28 20.96 -8.77
C LYS A 175 3.25 20.92 -10.30
N THR A 176 3.94 21.85 -10.92
CA THR A 176 3.88 22.04 -12.38
C THR A 176 5.27 22.08 -13.00
N ALA A 177 5.37 21.62 -14.24
CA ALA A 177 6.53 21.76 -15.09
C ALA A 177 6.12 22.20 -16.49
N THR A 178 6.98 22.95 -17.18
CA THR A 178 6.76 23.46 -18.54
C THR A 178 7.31 22.54 -19.62
N ASP A 179 8.12 21.57 -19.24
CA ASP A 179 8.78 20.63 -20.14
C ASP A 179 9.17 19.33 -19.41
N ALA A 180 9.51 18.32 -20.19
CA ALA A 180 9.84 16.99 -19.68
C ALA A 180 11.11 16.95 -18.80
N ASP A 181 12.12 17.77 -19.10
CA ASP A 181 13.38 17.76 -18.34
C ASP A 181 13.18 18.37 -16.96
N ARG A 182 12.43 19.45 -16.87
CA ARG A 182 12.06 20.08 -15.60
C ARG A 182 11.15 19.17 -14.76
N ALA A 183 10.27 18.42 -15.42
CA ALA A 183 9.47 17.41 -14.74
C ALA A 183 10.34 16.30 -14.13
N MET A 184 11.32 15.77 -14.87
CA MET A 184 12.26 14.77 -14.37
C MET A 184 13.12 15.30 -13.21
N GLU A 185 13.49 16.57 -13.24
CA GLU A 185 14.19 17.21 -12.12
C GLU A 185 13.31 17.28 -10.87
N LEU A 186 12.04 17.70 -11.02
CA LEU A 186 11.08 17.73 -9.91
C LEU A 186 10.84 16.34 -9.31
N LEU A 187 10.77 15.30 -10.11
CA LEU A 187 10.53 13.92 -9.68
C LEU A 187 11.63 13.37 -8.74
N ARG A 188 12.82 13.95 -8.74
CA ARG A 188 13.90 13.59 -7.79
C ARG A 188 13.53 13.89 -6.34
N SER A 189 12.75 14.94 -6.10
CA SER A 189 12.37 15.41 -4.75
C SER A 189 10.86 15.33 -4.48
N PHE A 190 10.06 15.36 -5.53
CA PHE A 190 8.59 15.31 -5.46
C PHE A 190 8.10 13.98 -6.00
N LYS A 191 7.49 13.18 -5.13
CA LYS A 191 6.89 11.89 -5.51
C LYS A 191 5.39 12.09 -5.71
N PRO A 192 4.90 12.29 -6.94
CA PRO A 192 3.47 12.46 -7.20
C PRO A 192 2.73 11.13 -7.12
N ASP A 193 1.47 11.20 -6.73
CA ASP A 193 0.52 10.09 -6.76
C ASP A 193 -0.06 9.88 -8.16
N LEU A 194 -0.01 10.92 -9.02
CA LEU A 194 -0.45 10.90 -10.41
C LEU A 194 0.26 11.99 -11.22
N ILE A 195 0.57 11.70 -12.48
CA ILE A 195 1.14 12.66 -13.44
C ILE A 195 0.09 12.97 -14.50
N ILE A 196 -0.08 14.25 -14.81
CA ILE A 196 -0.88 14.76 -15.93
C ILE A 196 0.09 15.42 -16.90
N SER A 197 0.11 15.02 -18.16
CA SER A 197 1.01 15.59 -19.16
C SER A 197 0.24 15.97 -20.41
N ASP A 198 0.53 17.16 -20.92
CA ASP A 198 0.18 17.45 -22.31
C ASP A 198 0.83 16.44 -23.24
N VAL A 199 0.14 16.14 -24.34
CA VAL A 199 0.66 15.27 -25.42
C VAL A 199 1.66 16.05 -26.27
N MET A 200 1.29 17.27 -26.68
CA MET A 200 2.07 18.09 -27.61
C MET A 200 2.85 19.15 -26.86
N MET A 201 4.13 18.92 -26.64
CA MET A 201 5.06 19.88 -26.05
C MET A 201 6.29 20.02 -26.95
N PRO A 202 6.95 21.20 -26.97
CA PRO A 202 8.19 21.40 -27.69
C PRO A 202 9.32 20.48 -27.20
N ASP A 203 10.26 20.16 -28.05
CA ASP A 203 11.47 19.36 -27.82
C ASP A 203 11.18 17.90 -27.45
N LYS A 204 10.49 17.65 -26.35
CA LYS A 204 10.07 16.32 -25.87
C LYS A 204 8.57 16.31 -25.62
N ASP A 205 7.83 15.61 -26.47
CA ASP A 205 6.41 15.41 -26.34
C ASP A 205 6.02 14.54 -25.13
N GLY A 206 4.73 14.46 -24.82
CA GLY A 206 4.24 13.67 -23.70
C GLY A 206 4.52 12.17 -23.83
N PHE A 207 4.61 11.65 -25.06
CA PHE A 207 4.97 10.24 -25.30
C PHE A 207 6.43 9.97 -24.99
N GLN A 208 7.33 10.88 -25.38
CA GLN A 208 8.75 10.78 -25.05
C GLN A 208 8.96 10.89 -23.55
N PHE A 209 8.25 11.79 -22.89
CA PHE A 209 8.26 11.90 -21.44
C PHE A 209 7.78 10.60 -20.77
N ARG A 210 6.68 9.99 -21.24
CA ARG A 210 6.22 8.69 -20.72
C ARG A 210 7.26 7.59 -20.92
N LYS A 211 7.96 7.54 -22.08
CA LYS A 211 9.07 6.60 -22.30
C LYS A 211 10.21 6.79 -21.30
N MET A 212 10.56 8.04 -20.96
CA MET A 212 11.58 8.32 -19.94
C MET A 212 11.16 7.77 -18.57
N LEU A 213 9.90 7.94 -18.19
CA LEU A 213 9.38 7.37 -16.94
C LEU A 213 9.38 5.84 -16.94
N LEU A 214 9.04 5.20 -18.05
CA LEU A 214 9.05 3.75 -18.19
C LEU A 214 10.45 3.14 -18.13
N ALA A 215 11.49 3.91 -18.47
CA ALA A 215 12.89 3.50 -18.38
C ALA A 215 13.44 3.54 -16.94
N ASP A 216 12.74 4.20 -16.01
CA ASP A 216 13.12 4.26 -14.60
C ASP A 216 12.18 3.38 -13.75
N GLU A 217 12.74 2.33 -13.15
CA GLU A 217 11.97 1.39 -12.32
C GLU A 217 11.22 2.06 -11.16
N SER A 218 11.71 3.18 -10.65
CA SER A 218 11.09 3.92 -9.55
C SER A 218 9.91 4.78 -9.99
N LEU A 219 9.83 5.15 -11.27
CA LEU A 219 8.85 6.07 -11.85
C LEU A 219 7.82 5.39 -12.76
N GLN A 220 8.13 4.22 -13.32
CA GLN A 220 7.29 3.52 -14.30
C GLN A 220 5.87 3.21 -13.79
N SER A 221 5.73 3.00 -12.47
CA SER A 221 4.47 2.63 -11.81
C SER A 221 3.58 3.82 -11.46
N ILE A 222 4.06 5.07 -11.64
CA ILE A 222 3.26 6.26 -11.35
C ILE A 222 2.12 6.35 -12.38
N PRO A 223 0.86 6.47 -11.93
CA PRO A 223 -0.28 6.67 -12.80
C PRO A 223 -0.10 7.89 -13.69
N PHE A 224 -0.40 7.72 -14.97
CA PHE A 224 -0.14 8.73 -15.98
C PHE A 224 -1.38 9.01 -16.81
N VAL A 225 -1.76 10.27 -16.90
CA VAL A 225 -2.92 10.76 -17.66
C VAL A 225 -2.45 11.76 -18.71
N PHE A 226 -2.87 11.55 -19.95
CA PHE A 226 -2.67 12.57 -20.97
C PHE A 226 -3.73 13.67 -20.91
N LEU A 227 -3.28 14.92 -21.07
CA LEU A 227 -4.12 16.08 -21.32
C LEU A 227 -3.99 16.43 -22.79
N THR A 228 -5.03 16.25 -23.59
CA THR A 228 -4.97 16.33 -25.05
C THR A 228 -5.99 17.31 -25.63
N SER A 229 -5.76 17.84 -26.80
CA SER A 229 -6.77 18.53 -27.61
C SER A 229 -7.54 17.53 -28.49
N LYS A 230 -8.76 17.90 -28.88
CA LYS A 230 -9.77 17.01 -29.53
C LYS A 230 -9.33 16.34 -30.86
N ASN A 231 -8.25 16.82 -31.48
CA ASN A 231 -7.82 16.35 -32.81
C ASN A 231 -6.75 15.25 -32.81
N GLU A 232 -6.50 14.59 -31.65
CA GLU A 232 -5.37 13.67 -31.47
C GLU A 232 -5.82 12.20 -31.24
N GLU A 233 -6.88 11.76 -31.91
CA GLU A 233 -7.45 10.39 -31.72
C GLU A 233 -6.43 9.29 -31.96
N ASP A 234 -5.56 9.39 -32.97
CA ASP A 234 -4.48 8.44 -33.22
C ASP A 234 -3.46 8.37 -32.07
N SER A 235 -3.26 9.49 -31.37
CA SER A 235 -2.35 9.60 -30.24
C SER A 235 -2.89 8.89 -28.99
N ILE A 236 -4.19 8.78 -28.84
CA ILE A 236 -4.85 8.12 -27.70
C ILE A 236 -4.59 6.60 -27.71
N LEU A 237 -4.70 5.97 -28.88
CA LEU A 237 -4.40 4.53 -29.04
C LEU A 237 -2.96 4.21 -28.62
N GLN A 238 -2.01 5.01 -29.13
CA GLN A 238 -0.60 4.85 -28.79
C GLN A 238 -0.34 5.04 -27.28
N GLY A 239 -1.08 5.95 -26.64
CA GLY A 239 -0.96 6.18 -25.20
C GLY A 239 -1.34 4.97 -24.38
N TYR A 240 -2.45 4.31 -24.69
CA TYR A 240 -2.89 3.10 -23.98
C TYR A 240 -1.92 1.92 -24.13
N ASP A 241 -1.28 1.76 -25.30
CA ASP A 241 -0.24 0.76 -25.51
C ASP A 241 0.98 1.00 -24.60
N MET A 242 1.24 2.26 -24.24
CA MET A 242 2.28 2.65 -23.29
C MET A 242 1.86 2.56 -21.82
N GLY A 243 0.68 2.04 -21.53
CA GLY A 243 0.19 1.83 -20.18
C GLY A 243 -0.16 3.11 -19.43
N ILE A 244 -0.72 4.12 -20.12
CA ILE A 244 -1.33 5.26 -19.45
C ILE A 244 -2.58 4.84 -18.69
N THR A 245 -2.91 5.59 -17.64
CA THR A 245 -4.11 5.34 -16.83
C THR A 245 -5.37 5.80 -17.55
N ASP A 246 -5.32 6.98 -18.18
CA ASP A 246 -6.43 7.59 -18.88
C ASP A 246 -5.95 8.79 -19.73
N TYR A 247 -6.88 9.39 -20.47
CA TYR A 247 -6.69 10.69 -21.12
C TYR A 247 -7.85 11.64 -20.80
N VAL A 248 -7.60 12.93 -20.87
CA VAL A 248 -8.61 13.96 -20.65
C VAL A 248 -8.42 15.07 -21.67
N THR A 249 -9.50 15.54 -22.30
CA THR A 249 -9.43 16.64 -23.26
C THR A 249 -9.34 18.00 -22.54
N LYS A 250 -8.48 18.89 -23.02
CA LYS A 250 -8.35 20.27 -22.49
C LYS A 250 -9.68 21.05 -22.58
N GLU A 251 -10.48 20.76 -23.62
CA GLU A 251 -11.79 21.36 -23.87
C GLU A 251 -12.86 20.99 -22.81
N ALA A 252 -12.69 19.86 -22.10
CA ALA A 252 -13.58 19.49 -21.03
C ALA A 252 -13.60 20.54 -19.89
N GLY A 253 -12.58 21.36 -19.83
CA GLY A 253 -12.44 22.42 -18.85
C GLY A 253 -11.86 21.95 -17.51
N PRO A 254 -11.22 22.87 -16.77
CA PRO A 254 -10.38 22.50 -15.62
C PRO A 254 -11.14 21.88 -14.46
N LYS A 255 -12.43 22.22 -14.25
CA LYS A 255 -13.27 21.60 -13.21
C LYS A 255 -13.55 20.12 -13.51
N VAL A 256 -13.84 19.80 -14.78
CA VAL A 256 -14.11 18.41 -15.21
C VAL A 256 -12.83 17.60 -15.15
N VAL A 257 -11.69 18.16 -15.53
CA VAL A 257 -10.39 17.52 -15.38
C VAL A 257 -10.11 17.22 -13.91
N ALA A 258 -10.28 18.18 -13.01
CA ALA A 258 -10.09 17.97 -11.57
C ALA A 258 -11.03 16.88 -11.00
N ALA A 259 -12.31 16.88 -11.40
CA ALA A 259 -13.26 15.85 -11.01
C ALA A 259 -12.87 14.46 -11.55
N LYS A 260 -12.42 14.37 -12.80
CA LYS A 260 -11.95 13.11 -13.40
C LYS A 260 -10.69 12.58 -12.69
N ILE A 261 -9.73 13.44 -12.39
CA ILE A 261 -8.54 13.08 -11.62
C ILE A 261 -8.92 12.59 -10.21
N SER A 262 -9.88 13.25 -9.56
CA SER A 262 -10.42 12.79 -8.27
C SER A 262 -11.04 11.39 -8.37
N ALA A 263 -11.82 11.13 -9.43
CA ALA A 263 -12.42 9.82 -9.66
C ALA A 263 -11.35 8.73 -9.91
N ILE A 264 -10.30 9.04 -10.69
CA ILE A 264 -9.18 8.12 -10.94
C ILE A 264 -8.48 7.78 -9.62
N ILE A 265 -8.10 8.78 -8.84
CA ILE A 265 -7.41 8.59 -7.55
C ILE A 265 -8.28 7.79 -6.58
N ASN A 266 -9.55 8.17 -6.42
CA ASN A 266 -10.49 7.47 -5.56
C ASN A 266 -10.69 6.01 -5.97
N SER A 267 -10.76 5.72 -7.28
CA SER A 267 -10.88 4.36 -7.78
C SER A 267 -9.62 3.54 -7.49
N MET A 268 -8.45 4.14 -7.66
CA MET A 268 -7.17 3.52 -7.33
C MET A 268 -7.05 3.21 -5.84
N GLU A 269 -7.48 4.14 -4.98
CA GLU A 269 -7.48 3.92 -3.53
C GLU A 269 -8.47 2.84 -3.10
N LYS A 270 -9.67 2.84 -3.67
CA LYS A 270 -10.68 1.81 -3.39
C LYS A 270 -10.19 0.43 -3.80
N GLU A 271 -9.53 0.31 -4.92
CA GLU A 271 -9.01 -0.96 -5.41
C GLU A 271 -7.82 -1.43 -4.58
N LYS A 272 -6.91 -0.52 -4.25
CA LYS A 272 -5.87 -0.68 -3.26
C LYS A 272 -6.44 -1.23 -1.94
N PHE A 273 -7.50 -0.60 -1.45
CA PHE A 273 -8.23 -0.99 -0.25
C PHE A 273 -8.84 -2.39 -0.34
N LYS A 274 -9.50 -2.72 -1.45
CA LYS A 274 -10.12 -4.04 -1.66
C LYS A 274 -9.09 -5.16 -1.55
N ILE A 275 -7.95 -4.99 -2.17
CA ILE A 275 -6.92 -5.98 -2.23
C ILE A 275 -6.22 -6.12 -0.86
N VAL A 276 -5.97 -5.01 -0.08
CA VAL A 276 -5.51 -5.04 1.32
C VAL A 276 -6.45 -5.87 2.18
N SER A 277 -7.72 -5.81 1.89
CA SER A 277 -8.83 -6.53 2.49
C SER A 277 -8.79 -8.04 2.29
N GLU A 278 -8.68 -8.49 1.06
CA GLU A 278 -8.72 -9.91 0.72
C GLU A 278 -7.52 -10.68 1.30
N LEU A 279 -6.37 -10.02 1.42
CA LEU A 279 -5.18 -10.63 2.02
C LEU A 279 -5.23 -10.69 3.55
N ASN A 280 -5.79 -9.67 4.21
CA ASN A 280 -6.04 -9.77 5.65
C ASN A 280 -7.01 -10.91 5.97
N ASP A 281 -8.10 -11.06 5.22
CA ASP A 281 -9.04 -12.17 5.42
C ASP A 281 -8.35 -13.53 5.18
N ALA A 282 -7.48 -13.60 4.17
CA ALA A 282 -6.70 -14.81 3.92
C ALA A 282 -5.71 -15.09 5.08
N ALA A 283 -5.00 -14.07 5.55
CA ALA A 283 -4.09 -14.19 6.69
C ALA A 283 -4.83 -14.56 8.00
N GLU A 284 -5.98 -13.93 8.27
CA GLU A 284 -6.84 -14.29 9.42
C GLU A 284 -7.39 -15.71 9.30
N SER A 285 -7.82 -16.12 8.11
CA SER A 285 -8.35 -17.48 7.88
C SER A 285 -7.29 -18.56 8.09
N LEU A 286 -6.03 -18.27 7.73
CA LEU A 286 -4.88 -19.14 7.97
C LEU A 286 -4.35 -19.07 9.42
N ARG A 287 -4.87 -18.14 10.25
CA ARG A 287 -4.33 -17.81 11.60
C ARG A 287 -2.83 -17.49 11.56
N ALA A 288 -2.33 -17.02 10.44
CA ALA A 288 -0.92 -16.70 10.22
C ALA A 288 -0.65 -15.26 10.65
N LYS A 289 -0.71 -14.98 11.96
CA LYS A 289 -0.35 -13.65 12.47
C LYS A 289 1.17 -13.50 12.47
N VAL A 290 1.66 -12.43 11.89
CA VAL A 290 3.09 -12.05 11.95
C VAL A 290 3.47 -11.49 13.31
N VAL A 291 2.49 -10.99 14.08
CA VAL A 291 2.65 -10.52 15.46
C VAL A 291 1.59 -11.18 16.34
N PRO A 292 1.96 -11.81 17.46
CA PRO A 292 1.01 -12.38 18.41
C PRO A 292 0.11 -11.30 19.04
N ASP A 293 -1.13 -11.64 19.40
CA ASP A 293 -2.04 -10.71 20.09
C ASP A 293 -1.56 -10.32 21.48
N THR A 294 -0.85 -11.22 22.15
CA THR A 294 -0.37 -11.03 23.52
C THR A 294 1.04 -11.60 23.67
N SER A 295 1.84 -10.95 24.51
CA SER A 295 3.13 -11.49 24.95
C SER A 295 2.93 -12.67 25.90
N PRO A 296 3.88 -13.62 25.94
CA PRO A 296 3.80 -14.78 26.83
C PRO A 296 3.99 -14.38 28.29
N LYS A 297 3.41 -15.16 29.20
CA LYS A 297 3.74 -15.11 30.61
C LYS A 297 5.00 -15.96 30.83
N PHE A 298 6.02 -15.39 31.43
CA PHE A 298 7.27 -16.06 31.74
C PHE A 298 7.76 -15.62 33.12
N ASP A 299 7.83 -16.57 34.06
CA ASP A 299 8.11 -16.29 35.47
C ASP A 299 9.44 -15.53 35.64
N GLY A 300 9.42 -14.50 36.49
CA GLY A 300 10.57 -13.60 36.70
C GLY A 300 10.77 -12.51 35.66
N PHE A 301 9.88 -12.45 34.65
CA PHE A 301 9.94 -11.42 33.59
C PHE A 301 8.56 -10.89 33.24
N GLU A 302 8.47 -9.59 33.05
CA GLU A 302 7.33 -8.90 32.47
C GLU A 302 7.68 -8.56 31.02
N ILE A 303 6.97 -9.16 30.06
CA ILE A 303 7.18 -8.97 28.62
C ILE A 303 6.01 -8.20 28.06
N SER A 304 6.28 -7.13 27.36
CA SER A 304 5.27 -6.32 26.69
C SER A 304 5.72 -5.98 25.28
N GLN A 305 4.75 -5.85 24.36
CA GLN A 305 5.02 -5.58 22.95
C GLN A 305 4.11 -4.48 22.42
N TRP A 306 4.60 -3.77 21.42
CA TRP A 306 3.84 -2.85 20.61
C TRP A 306 4.18 -3.05 19.14
N HIS A 307 3.15 -3.17 18.34
CA HIS A 307 3.26 -3.20 16.89
C HIS A 307 2.20 -2.28 16.30
N LYS A 308 2.61 -1.45 15.36
CA LYS A 308 1.73 -0.57 14.59
C LYS A 308 2.15 -0.67 13.13
N PRO A 309 1.37 -1.42 12.33
CA PRO A 309 1.67 -1.59 10.91
C PRO A 309 1.48 -0.28 10.16
N PHE A 310 2.32 -0.04 9.16
CA PHE A 310 2.22 1.11 8.27
C PHE A 310 0.89 1.10 7.52
N GLN A 311 0.12 2.18 7.63
CA GLN A 311 -1.22 2.29 7.03
C GLN A 311 -2.19 1.15 7.40
N GLY A 312 -1.98 0.47 8.52
CA GLY A 312 -2.82 -0.66 8.96
C GLY A 312 -2.64 -1.94 8.15
N ILE A 313 -1.59 -2.03 7.34
CA ILE A 313 -1.26 -3.18 6.48
C ILE A 313 -0.20 -4.00 7.22
N PRO A 314 -0.33 -5.34 7.34
CA PRO A 314 0.76 -6.16 7.86
C PRO A 314 2.02 -5.92 7.02
N GLY A 315 3.06 -5.42 7.62
CA GLY A 315 4.30 -5.05 6.95
C GLY A 315 5.40 -6.10 7.05
N GLY A 316 6.66 -5.63 6.96
CA GLY A 316 7.86 -6.45 7.11
C GLY A 316 8.14 -6.89 8.53
N ASP A 317 7.66 -6.12 9.51
CA ASP A 317 7.89 -6.39 10.91
C ASP A 317 7.16 -7.65 11.41
N PHE A 318 7.87 -8.52 12.10
CA PHE A 318 7.26 -9.68 12.76
C PHE A 318 7.82 -9.90 14.15
N ILE A 319 6.95 -10.38 15.05
CA ILE A 319 7.30 -10.75 16.42
C ILE A 319 6.91 -12.22 16.62
N ASP A 320 7.75 -12.98 17.32
CA ASP A 320 7.38 -14.32 17.75
C ASP A 320 8.01 -14.65 19.12
N TYR A 321 7.43 -15.66 19.78
CA TYR A 321 7.90 -16.17 21.06
C TYR A 321 7.91 -17.69 21.02
N PHE A 322 9.01 -18.30 21.45
CA PHE A 322 9.12 -19.74 21.56
C PHE A 322 9.56 -20.14 22.96
N LEU A 323 8.68 -20.82 23.69
CA LEU A 323 9.06 -21.50 24.93
C LEU A 323 9.84 -22.74 24.51
N LEU A 324 11.15 -22.76 24.77
CA LEU A 324 12.03 -23.85 24.41
C LEU A 324 11.95 -24.98 25.41
N ASP A 325 11.89 -24.61 26.67
CA ASP A 325 11.64 -25.45 27.83
C ASP A 325 11.08 -24.62 28.99
N GLU A 326 10.93 -25.22 30.19
CA GLU A 326 10.39 -24.52 31.36
C GLU A 326 11.23 -23.30 31.80
N ASN A 327 12.51 -23.21 31.42
CA ASN A 327 13.46 -22.22 31.89
C ASN A 327 13.92 -21.26 30.79
N ASN A 328 13.69 -21.57 29.52
CA ASN A 328 14.22 -20.85 28.40
C ASN A 328 13.12 -20.36 27.45
N LEU A 329 13.10 -19.06 27.20
CA LEU A 329 12.20 -18.39 26.26
C LEU A 329 13.02 -17.67 25.19
N ALA A 330 12.73 -17.96 23.92
CA ALA A 330 13.23 -17.18 22.80
C ALA A 330 12.22 -16.09 22.43
N VAL A 331 12.72 -14.84 22.36
CA VAL A 331 11.98 -13.64 21.92
C VAL A 331 12.55 -13.19 20.58
N ILE A 332 11.72 -12.99 19.60
CA ILE A 332 12.11 -12.73 18.23
C ILE A 332 11.47 -11.43 17.75
N LEU A 333 12.28 -10.56 17.18
CA LEU A 333 11.87 -9.39 16.44
C LEU A 333 12.63 -9.37 15.11
N GLY A 334 11.90 -9.30 14.00
CA GLY A 334 12.49 -9.21 12.68
C GLY A 334 11.79 -8.17 11.83
N ASP A 335 12.53 -7.62 10.88
CA ASP A 335 12.02 -6.73 9.85
C ASP A 335 12.57 -7.15 8.49
N VAL A 336 11.67 -7.38 7.55
CA VAL A 336 11.98 -7.78 6.17
C VAL A 336 12.12 -6.53 5.30
N MET A 337 13.30 -6.29 4.79
CA MET A 337 13.60 -5.13 3.96
C MET A 337 12.80 -5.12 2.66
N GLY A 338 11.96 -4.10 2.46
CA GLY A 338 11.23 -3.93 1.22
C GLY A 338 10.34 -2.68 1.20
N LYS A 339 10.79 -1.62 0.54
CA LYS A 339 10.10 -0.30 0.49
C LYS A 339 9.15 -0.10 -0.71
N LYS A 340 8.84 -1.13 -1.51
CA LYS A 340 7.93 -1.01 -2.66
C LYS A 340 6.64 -1.79 -2.41
N TRP A 341 5.56 -1.38 -3.05
CA TRP A 341 4.22 -2.00 -2.97
C TRP A 341 4.18 -3.53 -3.18
N SER A 342 5.09 -4.07 -3.98
CA SER A 342 5.28 -5.52 -4.13
C SER A 342 6.05 -6.15 -2.96
N ALA A 343 6.82 -5.37 -2.22
CA ALA A 343 7.72 -5.85 -1.19
C ALA A 343 6.98 -6.31 0.08
N TRP A 344 5.87 -5.68 0.47
CA TRP A 344 5.15 -6.11 1.67
C TRP A 344 4.49 -7.50 1.54
N TYR A 345 4.01 -7.88 0.33
CA TYR A 345 3.52 -9.24 0.09
C TYR A 345 4.66 -10.25 0.24
N PHE A 346 5.82 -9.94 -0.33
CA PHE A 346 7.03 -10.73 -0.15
C PHE A 346 7.51 -10.71 1.31
N ALA A 347 7.43 -9.55 1.98
CA ALA A 347 7.79 -9.39 3.37
C ALA A 347 6.95 -10.29 4.28
N PHE A 348 5.63 -10.31 4.11
CA PHE A 348 4.73 -11.19 4.86
C PHE A 348 5.02 -12.67 4.60
N ALA A 349 5.16 -13.07 3.34
CA ALA A 349 5.49 -14.45 2.97
C ALA A 349 6.88 -14.85 3.49
N TYR A 350 7.85 -13.95 3.39
CA TYR A 350 9.22 -14.15 3.85
C TYR A 350 9.31 -14.22 5.37
N ALA A 351 8.58 -13.36 6.10
CA ALA A 351 8.45 -13.45 7.55
C ALA A 351 7.91 -14.83 7.97
N GLY A 352 6.88 -15.33 7.28
CA GLY A 352 6.36 -16.69 7.49
C GLY A 352 7.40 -17.77 7.24
N TYR A 353 8.21 -17.63 6.19
CA TYR A 353 9.30 -18.53 5.85
C TYR A 353 10.42 -18.52 6.92
N VAL A 354 10.90 -17.35 7.31
CA VAL A 354 11.91 -17.16 8.35
C VAL A 354 11.43 -17.75 9.68
N ARG A 355 10.18 -17.47 10.07
CA ARG A 355 9.57 -18.06 11.29
C ARG A 355 9.52 -19.59 11.25
N SER A 356 9.19 -20.16 10.08
CA SER A 356 9.18 -21.63 9.91
C SER A 356 10.58 -22.21 10.00
N ALA A 357 11.60 -21.54 9.43
CA ALA A 357 13.00 -21.95 9.56
C ALA A 357 13.46 -21.90 11.02
N ILE A 358 13.15 -20.82 11.75
CA ILE A 358 13.46 -20.70 13.18
C ILE A 358 12.83 -21.85 13.97
N ARG A 359 11.54 -22.14 13.75
CA ARG A 359 10.86 -23.26 14.44
C ARG A 359 11.52 -24.59 14.15
N GLY A 360 11.85 -24.86 12.88
CA GLY A 360 12.51 -26.09 12.48
C GLY A 360 13.87 -26.28 13.15
N VAL A 361 14.65 -25.19 13.25
CA VAL A 361 15.96 -25.23 13.94
C VAL A 361 15.78 -25.44 15.44
N LEU A 362 14.88 -24.70 16.09
CA LEU A 362 14.63 -24.79 17.54
C LEU A 362 14.11 -26.17 17.97
N GLN A 363 13.27 -26.81 17.16
CA GLN A 363 12.76 -28.16 17.46
C GLN A 363 13.84 -29.24 17.39
N ASN A 364 14.90 -29.02 16.61
CA ASN A 364 15.97 -30.01 16.40
C ASN A 364 17.25 -29.70 17.19
N SER A 365 17.32 -28.59 17.87
CA SER A 365 18.51 -28.18 18.65
C SER A 365 18.43 -28.75 20.06
N LYS A 366 19.51 -29.44 20.49
CA LYS A 366 19.67 -29.91 21.87
C LYS A 366 20.43 -28.93 22.75
N ASP A 367 21.19 -28.03 22.13
CA ASP A 367 21.98 -27.00 22.79
C ASP A 367 21.59 -25.65 22.23
N PHE A 368 21.24 -24.69 23.09
CA PHE A 368 20.66 -23.43 22.68
C PHE A 368 21.72 -22.31 22.69
N SER A 369 22.64 -22.33 21.72
CA SER A 369 23.40 -21.12 21.37
C SER A 369 22.59 -20.29 20.37
N PRO A 370 22.10 -19.10 20.75
CA PRO A 370 21.32 -18.27 19.84
C PRO A 370 22.06 -17.94 18.53
N GLY A 371 23.39 -17.75 18.59
CA GLY A 371 24.21 -17.50 17.39
C GLY A 371 24.25 -18.69 16.44
N GLU A 372 24.35 -19.93 16.98
CA GLU A 372 24.28 -21.14 16.16
C GLU A 372 22.90 -21.33 15.54
N ILE A 373 21.82 -21.03 16.30
CA ILE A 373 20.45 -21.05 15.79
C ILE A 373 20.33 -20.06 14.61
N LEU A 374 20.79 -18.83 14.80
CA LEU A 374 20.73 -17.81 13.78
C LEU A 374 21.57 -18.19 12.54
N GLN A 375 22.74 -18.82 12.73
CA GLN A 375 23.57 -19.31 11.63
C GLN A 375 22.88 -20.44 10.85
N GLN A 376 22.17 -21.34 11.54
CA GLN A 376 21.40 -22.38 10.86
C GLN A 376 20.20 -21.80 10.09
N VAL A 377 19.47 -20.88 10.68
CA VAL A 377 18.38 -20.16 10.00
C VAL A 377 18.93 -19.45 8.76
N ASN A 378 20.07 -18.76 8.89
CA ASN A 378 20.72 -18.07 7.77
C ASN A 378 21.07 -19.02 6.62
N LYS A 379 21.53 -20.24 6.89
CA LYS A 379 21.81 -21.23 5.84
C LYS A 379 20.57 -21.61 5.03
N TYR A 380 19.40 -21.76 5.70
CA TYR A 380 18.15 -22.03 4.98
C TYR A 380 17.73 -20.83 4.13
N VAL A 381 17.81 -19.63 4.70
CA VAL A 381 17.33 -18.40 4.08
C VAL A 381 18.25 -17.91 2.96
N TYR A 382 19.57 -18.11 3.08
CA TYR A 382 20.57 -17.57 2.16
C TYR A 382 20.37 -17.99 0.70
N GLN A 383 19.98 -19.25 0.46
CA GLN A 383 19.80 -19.74 -0.91
C GLN A 383 18.65 -19.04 -1.63
N ASP A 384 17.57 -18.79 -0.91
CA ASP A 384 16.37 -18.14 -1.44
C ASP A 384 16.50 -16.62 -1.46
N ALA A 385 17.12 -16.03 -0.44
CA ALA A 385 17.42 -14.60 -0.39
C ALA A 385 18.31 -14.13 -1.54
N LYS A 386 19.30 -14.95 -1.95
CA LYS A 386 20.17 -14.65 -3.08
C LYS A 386 19.41 -14.57 -4.42
N VAL A 387 18.33 -15.33 -4.56
CA VAL A 387 17.50 -15.34 -5.77
C VAL A 387 16.49 -14.19 -5.77
N SER A 388 15.93 -13.88 -4.61
CA SER A 388 14.86 -12.87 -4.44
C SER A 388 15.39 -11.46 -4.15
N GLU A 389 16.67 -11.30 -3.79
CA GLU A 389 17.26 -10.04 -3.31
C GLU A 389 16.50 -9.45 -2.10
N VAL A 390 15.87 -10.30 -1.30
CA VAL A 390 15.13 -9.94 -0.09
C VAL A 390 15.95 -10.33 1.13
N PHE A 391 16.28 -9.36 1.97
CA PHE A 391 17.06 -9.54 3.19
C PHE A 391 16.19 -9.15 4.40
N ALA A 392 16.58 -9.62 5.59
CA ALA A 392 15.89 -9.25 6.81
C ALA A 392 16.86 -8.88 7.92
N THR A 393 16.45 -7.96 8.78
CA THR A 393 17.04 -7.82 10.10
C THR A 393 16.40 -8.83 11.04
N LEU A 394 17.14 -9.35 12.00
CA LEU A 394 16.61 -10.32 12.95
C LEU A 394 17.33 -10.26 14.29
N SER A 395 16.57 -10.00 15.35
CA SER A 395 16.99 -10.12 16.74
C SER A 395 16.43 -11.43 17.33
N ILE A 396 17.27 -12.28 17.91
CA ILE A 396 16.86 -13.44 18.70
C ILE A 396 17.41 -13.25 20.12
N LEU A 397 16.54 -13.07 21.11
CA LEU A 397 16.93 -13.04 22.51
C LEU A 397 16.55 -14.36 23.17
N LEU A 398 17.51 -15.03 23.77
CA LEU A 398 17.26 -16.20 24.60
C LEU A 398 17.33 -15.79 26.07
N ILE A 399 16.20 -15.87 26.76
CA ILE A 399 16.05 -15.52 28.16
C ILE A 399 16.07 -16.82 28.98
N ASN A 400 16.98 -16.92 29.97
CA ASN A 400 16.95 -17.95 30.97
C ASN A 400 16.41 -17.38 32.30
N LYS A 401 15.36 -18.00 32.85
CA LYS A 401 14.70 -17.49 34.06
C LYS A 401 15.43 -17.83 35.37
N ILE A 402 16.27 -18.88 35.37
CA ILE A 402 16.96 -19.32 36.58
C ILE A 402 18.08 -18.33 36.95
N ASP A 403 18.96 -18.07 35.98
CA ASP A 403 20.11 -17.19 36.17
C ASP A 403 19.85 -15.75 35.73
N LYS A 404 18.62 -15.46 35.23
CA LYS A 404 18.22 -14.16 34.70
C LYS A 404 19.18 -13.64 33.62
N THR A 405 19.77 -14.51 32.82
CA THR A 405 20.62 -14.13 31.70
C THR A 405 19.81 -13.95 30.42
N VAL A 406 20.23 -12.99 29.59
CA VAL A 406 19.75 -12.80 28.23
C VAL A 406 20.93 -12.91 27.29
N ARG A 407 20.87 -13.88 26.38
CA ARG A 407 21.85 -14.05 25.27
C ARG A 407 21.26 -13.53 23.98
N TYR A 408 22.06 -12.82 23.23
CA TYR A 408 21.60 -12.07 22.05
C TYR A 408 22.63 -12.11 20.92
N PRO A 409 22.39 -12.82 19.83
CA PRO A 409 22.95 -12.60 18.52
C PRO A 409 21.95 -11.75 17.70
N GLY A 410 22.42 -10.88 16.84
CA GLY A 410 21.57 -10.14 15.93
C GLY A 410 22.08 -10.22 14.49
N ALA A 411 21.17 -10.08 13.55
CA ALA A 411 21.44 -10.08 12.12
C ALA A 411 21.09 -8.70 11.54
N GLY A 412 22.06 -7.79 11.47
CA GLY A 412 21.88 -6.46 10.89
C GLY A 412 20.83 -5.58 11.56
N ASP A 413 20.36 -5.97 12.74
CA ASP A 413 19.31 -5.33 13.50
C ASP A 413 19.78 -4.07 14.23
N LEU A 414 18.81 -3.30 14.74
CA LEU A 414 19.12 -2.18 15.63
C LEU A 414 19.73 -2.69 16.94
N PRO A 415 20.65 -1.92 17.55
CA PRO A 415 21.18 -2.26 18.85
C PRO A 415 20.07 -2.37 19.88
N ILE A 416 20.09 -3.42 20.70
CA ILE A 416 19.21 -3.50 21.86
C ILE A 416 19.64 -2.50 22.93
N LEU A 417 18.65 -1.91 23.62
CA LEU A 417 18.91 -0.94 24.67
C LEU A 417 18.67 -1.59 26.02
N PHE A 418 19.71 -1.67 26.84
CA PHE A 418 19.68 -2.24 28.17
C PHE A 418 19.74 -1.14 29.23
N ARG A 419 18.66 -0.95 29.99
CA ARG A 419 18.65 -0.04 31.15
C ARG A 419 18.94 -0.80 32.42
N GLN A 420 20.06 -0.47 33.03
CA GLN A 420 20.42 -0.96 34.35
C GLN A 420 19.78 -0.06 35.41
N TYR A 421 18.76 -0.57 36.11
CA TYR A 421 17.97 0.23 37.04
C TYR A 421 18.79 0.72 38.23
N SER A 422 19.62 -0.13 38.82
CA SER A 422 20.44 0.19 40.00
C SER A 422 21.45 1.34 39.78
N LYS A 423 21.92 1.49 38.53
CA LYS A 423 22.89 2.53 38.14
C LYS A 423 22.28 3.72 37.39
N ASN A 424 20.99 3.60 37.02
CA ASN A 424 20.31 4.54 36.15
C ASN A 424 21.08 4.78 34.82
N GLU A 425 21.68 3.73 34.29
CA GLU A 425 22.46 3.76 33.05
C GLU A 425 21.71 3.04 31.94
N VAL A 426 21.84 3.55 30.70
CA VAL A 426 21.36 2.87 29.49
C VAL A 426 22.58 2.47 28.66
N LYS A 427 22.73 1.18 28.44
CA LYS A 427 23.78 0.61 27.59
C LYS A 427 23.20 0.20 26.25
N THR A 428 23.96 0.43 25.21
CA THR A 428 23.64 -0.01 23.85
C THR A 428 24.45 -1.25 23.53
N ILE A 429 23.77 -2.37 23.27
CA ILE A 429 24.41 -3.64 22.93
C ILE A 429 24.20 -3.85 21.43
N ARG A 430 25.30 -3.92 20.68
CA ARG A 430 25.27 -4.04 19.22
C ARG A 430 25.62 -5.46 18.81
N SER A 431 24.81 -6.04 17.93
CA SER A 431 25.18 -7.26 17.23
C SER A 431 26.34 -6.99 16.24
N LYS A 432 27.03 -8.05 15.87
CA LYS A 432 28.09 -8.01 14.85
C LYS A 432 27.71 -8.79 13.59
N GLY A 433 26.51 -9.38 13.59
CA GLY A 433 26.02 -10.20 12.50
C GLY A 433 25.60 -9.37 11.29
N LEU A 434 25.81 -9.94 10.10
CA LEU A 434 25.32 -9.41 8.84
C LEU A 434 23.80 -9.59 8.74
N LEU A 435 23.16 -8.88 7.82
CA LEU A 435 21.75 -9.11 7.47
C LEU A 435 21.49 -10.59 7.16
N LEU A 436 20.36 -11.08 7.59
CA LEU A 436 19.93 -12.46 7.32
C LEU A 436 19.79 -12.66 5.80
N GLY A 437 20.41 -13.70 5.29
CA GLY A 437 20.42 -14.00 3.86
C GLY A 437 21.48 -13.26 3.04
N PHE A 438 22.26 -12.33 3.62
CA PHE A 438 23.24 -11.53 2.87
C PHE A 438 24.49 -12.34 2.49
N ALA A 439 25.01 -13.17 3.39
CA ALA A 439 26.17 -14.01 3.17
C ALA A 439 25.95 -15.41 3.76
N PRO A 440 26.66 -16.45 3.25
CA PRO A 440 26.54 -17.82 3.79
C PRO A 440 26.94 -17.92 5.26
N ASP A 441 27.92 -17.11 5.69
CA ASP A 441 28.32 -16.95 7.08
C ASP A 441 28.00 -15.52 7.52
N GLY A 442 27.09 -15.38 8.47
CA GLY A 442 26.61 -14.11 8.96
C GLY A 442 27.38 -13.54 10.15
N ASN A 443 28.39 -14.28 10.68
CA ASN A 443 29.19 -13.88 11.85
C ASN A 443 28.31 -13.55 13.10
N PHE A 444 27.38 -14.44 13.43
CA PHE A 444 26.44 -14.25 14.54
C PHE A 444 27.08 -14.66 15.87
N ILE A 445 27.51 -13.68 16.64
CA ILE A 445 28.21 -13.86 17.91
C ILE A 445 27.24 -13.53 19.06
N ASP A 446 27.17 -14.42 20.06
CA ASP A 446 26.36 -14.20 21.25
C ASP A 446 26.97 -13.11 22.13
N GLU A 447 26.20 -12.07 22.40
CA GLU A 447 26.43 -11.17 23.52
C GLU A 447 25.54 -11.62 24.71
N SER A 448 26.02 -11.45 25.93
CA SER A 448 25.30 -11.90 27.15
C SER A 448 25.14 -10.78 28.15
N VAL A 449 23.95 -10.66 28.70
CA VAL A 449 23.60 -9.68 29.72
C VAL A 449 22.97 -10.38 30.91
N GLN A 450 23.46 -10.09 32.12
CA GLN A 450 22.86 -10.47 33.39
C GLN A 450 21.89 -9.39 33.83
N LEU A 451 20.64 -9.76 34.12
CA LEU A 451 19.61 -8.83 34.58
C LEU A 451 19.42 -8.91 36.09
N GLU A 452 19.31 -7.73 36.72
CA GLU A 452 18.84 -7.56 38.09
C GLU A 452 17.35 -7.16 38.09
N THR A 453 16.70 -7.26 39.23
CA THR A 453 15.29 -6.84 39.38
C THR A 453 15.10 -5.37 38.98
N ASN A 454 14.08 -5.10 38.17
CA ASN A 454 13.75 -3.84 37.49
C ASN A 454 14.67 -3.43 36.33
N ASP A 455 15.65 -4.21 35.95
CA ASP A 455 16.37 -3.99 34.71
C ASP A 455 15.46 -4.17 33.49
N LEU A 456 15.70 -3.40 32.44
CA LEU A 456 14.90 -3.39 31.21
C LEU A 456 15.75 -3.64 29.98
N ILE A 457 15.22 -4.42 29.06
CA ILE A 457 15.72 -4.51 27.68
C ILE A 457 14.63 -4.01 26.74
N LEU A 458 15.01 -3.16 25.77
CA LEU A 458 14.17 -2.74 24.66
C LEU A 458 14.77 -3.23 23.34
N LEU A 459 13.94 -3.95 22.58
CA LEU A 459 14.13 -4.20 21.15
C LEU A 459 13.22 -3.26 20.37
N ALA A 460 13.68 -2.78 19.21
CA ALA A 460 12.94 -1.86 18.37
C ALA A 460 13.29 -2.06 16.91
N THR A 461 12.33 -1.83 15.99
CA THR A 461 12.58 -1.69 14.56
C THR A 461 12.93 -0.25 14.20
N ASP A 462 13.48 -0.03 13.01
CA ASP A 462 13.96 1.28 12.54
C ASP A 462 12.82 2.30 12.38
N GLY A 463 11.57 1.85 12.15
CA GLY A 463 10.41 2.73 12.12
C GLY A 463 10.22 3.60 13.38
N ILE A 464 10.81 3.21 14.53
CA ILE A 464 10.83 4.04 15.74
C ILE A 464 11.78 5.23 15.58
N ILE A 465 13.03 4.96 15.19
CA ILE A 465 14.07 6.00 15.10
C ILE A 465 13.93 6.84 13.83
N GLU A 466 13.39 6.27 12.77
CA GLU A 466 13.13 6.96 11.51
C GLU A 466 11.82 7.74 11.49
N ALA A 467 10.94 7.55 12.49
CA ALA A 467 9.68 8.30 12.63
C ALA A 467 9.90 9.81 12.52
N ARG A 468 9.11 10.50 11.71
CA ARG A 468 9.31 11.91 11.38
C ARG A 468 8.26 12.82 11.99
N SER A 469 8.72 13.99 12.47
CA SER A 469 7.85 15.09 12.87
C SER A 469 7.20 15.77 11.66
N ALA A 470 6.22 16.62 11.89
CA ALA A 470 5.62 17.47 10.85
C ALA A 470 6.64 18.36 10.10
N SER A 471 7.77 18.68 10.74
CA SER A 471 8.90 19.42 10.13
C SER A 471 9.91 18.53 9.39
N GLY A 472 9.67 17.19 9.31
CA GLY A 472 10.51 16.24 8.61
C GLY A 472 11.72 15.72 9.41
N ASN A 473 11.93 16.16 10.64
CA ASN A 473 13.03 15.70 11.48
C ASN A 473 12.76 14.27 11.99
N GLN A 474 13.78 13.41 11.96
CA GLN A 474 13.69 12.07 12.55
C GLN A 474 13.63 12.11 14.07
N PHE A 475 12.94 11.15 14.69
CA PHE A 475 12.92 10.95 16.13
C PHE A 475 14.33 10.67 16.67
N GLY A 476 15.01 9.72 16.06
CA GLY A 476 16.42 9.42 16.25
C GLY A 476 16.73 8.67 17.55
N SER A 477 17.89 8.02 17.56
CA SER A 477 18.36 7.22 18.71
C SER A 477 18.59 8.05 19.97
N ALA A 478 18.97 9.34 19.85
CA ALA A 478 19.24 10.19 21.00
C ALA A 478 17.99 10.42 21.88
N LYS A 479 16.85 10.73 21.25
CA LYS A 479 15.57 10.90 21.97
C LYS A 479 15.09 9.60 22.59
N LEU A 480 15.27 8.47 21.87
CA LEU A 480 14.92 7.16 22.41
C LEU A 480 15.72 6.84 23.67
N LEU A 481 17.03 7.08 23.65
CA LEU A 481 17.90 6.91 24.82
C LEU A 481 17.51 7.83 25.99
N GLU A 482 17.20 9.08 25.71
CA GLU A 482 16.76 10.05 26.71
C GLU A 482 15.44 9.63 27.37
N LEU A 483 14.48 9.16 26.57
CA LEU A 483 13.19 8.65 27.07
C LEU A 483 13.39 7.46 28.03
N ILE A 484 14.25 6.50 27.65
CA ILE A 484 14.53 5.33 28.48
C ILE A 484 15.23 5.73 29.78
N LYS A 485 16.18 6.68 29.73
CA LYS A 485 16.93 7.17 30.89
C LYS A 485 16.04 7.91 31.88
N ASN A 486 15.10 8.70 31.40
CA ASN A 486 14.19 9.52 32.19
C ASN A 486 12.96 8.75 32.72
N LEU A 487 12.84 7.46 32.45
CA LEU A 487 11.71 6.64 32.86
C LEU A 487 11.65 6.52 34.40
N ASN A 488 10.55 6.92 35.01
CA ASN A 488 10.30 6.75 36.44
C ASN A 488 9.83 5.32 36.73
N GLY A 489 10.27 4.76 37.87
CA GLY A 489 10.12 3.33 38.20
C GLY A 489 8.73 2.70 38.15
N HIS A 490 7.65 3.49 38.08
CA HIS A 490 6.26 3.04 38.00
C HIS A 490 5.64 3.22 36.59
N GLN A 491 6.36 3.81 35.63
CA GLN A 491 5.85 4.05 34.28
C GLN A 491 6.21 2.86 33.38
N SER A 492 5.24 2.47 32.55
CA SER A 492 5.50 1.52 31.45
C SER A 492 6.31 2.23 30.36
N LEU A 493 7.51 1.72 30.05
CA LEU A 493 8.33 2.23 28.95
C LEU A 493 7.56 2.23 27.64
N LEU A 494 6.82 1.16 27.38
CA LEU A 494 6.07 1.00 26.13
C LEU A 494 5.00 2.09 25.97
N ASN A 495 4.24 2.39 27.04
CA ASN A 495 3.23 3.45 27.01
C ASN A 495 3.87 4.84 26.84
N SER A 496 4.99 5.09 27.49
CA SER A 496 5.73 6.34 27.34
C SER A 496 6.24 6.53 25.91
N LEU A 497 6.79 5.47 25.32
CA LEU A 497 7.25 5.44 23.94
C LEU A 497 6.11 5.69 22.93
N GLN A 498 4.98 5.03 23.13
CA GLN A 498 3.78 5.20 22.29
C GLN A 498 3.27 6.65 22.32
N ASN A 499 3.16 7.23 23.51
CA ASN A 499 2.66 8.59 23.69
C ASN A 499 3.62 9.61 23.06
N GLU A 500 4.92 9.46 23.29
CA GLU A 500 5.94 10.36 22.75
C GLU A 500 5.98 10.29 21.22
N LEU A 501 6.01 9.08 20.63
CA LEU A 501 6.01 8.92 19.19
C LEU A 501 4.73 9.41 18.52
N ASN A 502 3.55 9.13 19.09
CA ASN A 502 2.29 9.64 18.57
C ASN A 502 2.24 11.18 18.62
N SER A 503 2.74 11.78 19.68
CA SER A 503 2.86 13.25 19.78
C SER A 503 3.84 13.81 18.75
N TYR A 504 5.02 13.20 18.62
CA TYR A 504 6.08 13.63 17.73
C TYR A 504 5.69 13.57 16.25
N THR A 505 5.04 12.47 15.85
CA THR A 505 4.61 12.23 14.45
C THR A 505 3.23 12.78 14.14
N SER A 506 2.51 13.34 15.12
CA SER A 506 1.09 13.68 15.03
C SER A 506 0.25 12.45 14.58
N GLY A 507 0.65 11.26 15.04
CA GLY A 507 0.00 9.98 14.72
C GLY A 507 0.29 9.42 13.33
N LYS A 508 1.15 10.08 12.52
CA LYS A 508 1.51 9.63 11.17
C LYS A 508 2.86 8.92 11.19
N PHE A 509 2.88 7.69 10.72
CA PHE A 509 4.09 6.90 10.59
C PHE A 509 4.37 6.65 9.10
N GLU A 510 5.65 6.52 8.74
CA GLU A 510 6.11 6.29 7.37
C GLU A 510 6.57 4.85 7.14
N ASP A 511 6.67 4.06 8.22
CA ASP A 511 7.05 2.65 8.23
C ASP A 511 6.34 1.88 9.34
N ASP A 512 6.48 0.56 9.37
CA ASP A 512 6.05 -0.27 10.49
C ASP A 512 6.80 0.13 11.77
N VAL A 513 6.12 0.05 12.89
CA VAL A 513 6.72 0.36 14.18
C VAL A 513 6.52 -0.82 15.12
N SER A 514 7.62 -1.45 15.52
CA SER A 514 7.58 -2.55 16.49
C SER A 514 8.57 -2.35 17.63
N ALA A 515 8.11 -2.68 18.82
CA ALA A 515 8.93 -2.67 20.04
C ALA A 515 8.56 -3.82 20.96
N ILE A 516 9.57 -4.37 21.61
CA ILE A 516 9.41 -5.36 22.69
C ILE A 516 10.18 -4.86 23.90
N VAL A 517 9.52 -4.83 25.05
CA VAL A 517 10.14 -4.50 26.35
C VAL A 517 10.14 -5.74 27.22
N ILE A 518 11.30 -6.08 27.75
CA ILE A 518 11.52 -7.18 28.70
C ILE A 518 12.01 -6.56 30.00
N LYS A 519 11.28 -6.75 31.09
CA LYS A 519 11.63 -6.27 32.43
C LYS A 519 11.83 -7.46 33.35
N ALA A 520 12.96 -7.51 34.07
CA ALA A 520 13.17 -8.47 35.14
C ALA A 520 12.37 -8.06 36.40
N VAL A 521 11.62 -8.97 36.97
CA VAL A 521 10.79 -8.74 38.17
C VAL A 521 11.24 -9.62 39.35
#